data_af03a7994a21b90404ef8aea4c9c174f
#
_entry.id   af03a7994a21b90404ef8aea4c9c174f
#
_cell.length_a   1.000
_cell.length_b   1.000
_cell.length_c   1.000
_cell.angle_alpha   90.00
_cell.angle_beta   90.00
_cell.angle_gamma   90.00
#
_symmetry.space_group_name_H-M   'P 1'
#
loop_
_entity.id
_entity.type
_entity.pdbx_description
1 polymer ?
#
loop_
_entity_poly.entity_id
_entity_poly.type
_entity_poly.pdbx_seq_one_letter_code
_entity_poly.pdbx_strand_id
1 'polypeptide(L)'
;MASDRADAPAQDRSGAISRAGMGIASRSSGGLCSRGRSSAKFLAMRNPTDATAAGDDPLRGTRVVSLAINVPGPVAAARLAALGAEVTKVEPPAGDFLAGAAPVWYEELALGQRVMTIDLKSVAGRAELDALLEQADILIVSSRPSALARLGLERATVCARHPRLCTVSIVGHPSPDSDVPGHDLTYQAEAGLVSPQALPVTLFSDVAAGIDAAAAALALLVGRSRSGVGGWREVALVDAARALAAPRDHGLTRPGGVLGGGSPGYALYPASDGVVAIAALEAHFLARLVGGLGIAHSDASLIAAKIRERRVDEWVTFGREHDIPIAAVAST
;
A
#
# COMPACT_ATOMS: atom_id res chain seq x y z
N MET A 1 24.83 -14.99 61.02
CA MET A 1 25.30 -16.28 60.49
C MET A 1 25.25 -16.11 58.98
N ALA A 2 26.28 -15.67 58.33
CA ALA A 2 27.52 -16.34 57.88
C ALA A 2 27.12 -17.36 56.81
N SER A 3 27.53 -17.02 55.66
CA SER A 3 28.48 -17.42 54.64
C SER A 3 27.81 -18.34 53.58
N ASP A 4 28.12 -18.37 52.33
CA ASP A 4 29.43 -18.28 51.68
C ASP A 4 29.33 -18.05 50.17
N ARG A 5 30.36 -17.49 49.59
CA ARG A 5 30.64 -17.23 48.18
C ARG A 5 30.99 -18.50 47.42
N ALA A 6 30.72 -18.54 46.13
CA ALA A 6 31.59 -19.19 45.15
C ALA A 6 31.54 -18.48 43.80
N ASP A 7 32.65 -17.85 43.45
CA ASP A 7 33.08 -17.39 42.12
C ASP A 7 33.41 -18.61 41.22
N ALA A 8 33.10 -18.51 39.92
CA ALA A 8 33.77 -19.26 38.88
C ALA A 8 33.80 -18.46 37.55
N PRO A 9 34.83 -18.61 36.71
CA PRO A 9 35.32 -17.54 35.85
C PRO A 9 34.82 -17.60 34.39
N ALA A 10 34.99 -16.43 33.74
CA ALA A 10 34.81 -16.22 32.31
C ALA A 10 35.74 -17.13 31.46
N GLN A 11 35.21 -17.73 30.42
CA GLN A 11 35.98 -18.30 29.30
C GLN A 11 35.73 -17.51 28.02
N ASP A 12 36.74 -16.80 27.63
CA ASP A 12 37.04 -16.23 26.33
C ASP A 12 37.13 -17.36 25.27
N ARG A 13 36.37 -17.28 24.17
CA ARG A 13 36.63 -18.03 22.95
C ARG A 13 36.48 -17.12 21.73
N SER A 14 37.57 -16.43 21.43
CA SER A 14 37.88 -15.93 20.09
C SER A 14 38.07 -17.13 19.15
N GLY A 15 37.17 -17.32 18.17
CA GLY A 15 37.30 -18.31 17.11
C GLY A 15 37.23 -17.62 15.74
N ALA A 16 38.39 -17.46 15.13
CA ALA A 16 38.58 -16.96 13.79
C ALA A 16 37.89 -17.86 12.75
N ILE A 17 37.04 -17.30 11.88
CA ILE A 17 36.51 -18.01 10.72
C ILE A 17 37.31 -17.61 9.48
N SER A 18 38.03 -18.60 8.98
CA SER A 18 38.83 -18.65 7.77
C SER A 18 38.00 -18.32 6.52
N ARG A 19 38.54 -17.44 5.66
CA ARG A 19 38.07 -17.23 4.30
C ARG A 19 38.42 -18.43 3.43
N ALA A 20 37.43 -19.15 2.93
CA ALA A 20 37.58 -20.04 1.80
C ALA A 20 36.95 -19.39 0.56
N GLY A 21 37.77 -19.04 -0.41
CA GLY A 21 37.33 -18.56 -1.72
C GLY A 21 36.76 -19.71 -2.54
N MET A 22 35.63 -19.48 -3.17
CA MET A 22 35.10 -20.38 -4.19
C MET A 22 34.79 -19.58 -5.43
N GLY A 23 35.51 -19.91 -6.50
CA GLY A 23 35.43 -19.25 -7.81
C GLY A 23 34.06 -19.49 -8.46
N ILE A 24 33.53 -18.42 -9.04
CA ILE A 24 32.31 -18.44 -9.85
C ILE A 24 32.71 -18.71 -11.30
N ALA A 25 32.39 -19.91 -11.78
CA ALA A 25 32.45 -20.22 -13.20
C ALA A 25 31.24 -19.60 -13.93
N SER A 26 31.52 -18.75 -14.90
CA SER A 26 30.55 -18.20 -15.85
C SER A 26 29.93 -19.30 -16.72
N ARG A 27 28.61 -19.46 -16.70
CA ARG A 27 27.87 -20.08 -17.81
C ARG A 27 26.77 -19.13 -18.27
N SER A 28 27.02 -18.57 -19.44
CA SER A 28 26.04 -17.91 -20.29
C SER A 28 25.10 -18.96 -20.87
N SER A 29 23.80 -18.82 -20.70
CA SER A 29 22.82 -19.26 -21.69
C SER A 29 21.49 -18.58 -21.42
N GLY A 30 20.99 -17.95 -22.46
CA GLY A 30 19.84 -17.05 -22.47
C GLY A 30 18.51 -17.73 -22.20
N GLY A 31 17.62 -16.89 -21.75
CA GLY A 31 16.21 -17.15 -21.56
C GLY A 31 15.59 -15.85 -21.09
N LEU A 32 15.37 -14.89 -22.01
CA LEU A 32 14.50 -13.74 -21.72
C LEU A 32 13.08 -14.23 -21.45
N CYS A 33 12.77 -14.44 -20.18
CA CYS A 33 11.39 -14.59 -19.74
C CYS A 33 10.77 -13.18 -19.65
N SER A 34 9.90 -12.86 -20.59
CA SER A 34 9.13 -11.62 -20.67
C SER A 34 8.09 -11.55 -19.52
N ARG A 35 8.54 -11.26 -18.31
CA ARG A 35 7.70 -10.95 -17.15
C ARG A 35 7.95 -9.51 -16.72
N GLY A 36 7.29 -8.56 -17.39
CA GLY A 36 7.49 -7.16 -17.06
C GLY A 36 6.50 -6.23 -17.75
N ARG A 37 5.19 -6.46 -17.60
CA ARG A 37 4.18 -5.48 -18.04
C ARG A 37 2.93 -5.46 -17.18
N SER A 38 3.02 -5.53 -15.88
CA SER A 38 1.81 -5.45 -15.04
C SER A 38 1.82 -4.33 -14.01
N SER A 39 2.98 -3.86 -13.54
CA SER A 39 3.03 -2.93 -12.39
C SER A 39 2.77 -1.48 -12.77
N ALA A 40 3.21 -1.01 -13.94
CA ALA A 40 3.04 0.39 -14.35
C ALA A 40 1.57 0.82 -14.56
N LYS A 41 0.64 -0.12 -14.71
CA LYS A 41 -0.78 0.17 -14.92
C LYS A 41 -1.56 0.54 -13.66
N PHE A 42 -1.05 0.25 -12.48
CA PHE A 42 -1.80 0.49 -11.24
C PHE A 42 -1.78 1.96 -10.79
N LEU A 43 -0.74 2.70 -11.14
CA LEU A 43 -0.63 4.16 -10.88
C LEU A 43 -1.23 5.01 -11.99
N ALA A 44 -1.40 4.46 -13.19
CA ALA A 44 -2.03 5.17 -14.29
C ALA A 44 -3.55 5.24 -14.06
N MET A 45 -4.02 6.29 -13.40
CA MET A 45 -5.41 6.77 -13.56
C MET A 45 -5.64 7.28 -15.01
N ARG A 46 -4.64 7.22 -15.87
CA ARG A 46 -4.72 7.47 -17.31
C ARG A 46 -4.79 6.13 -18.05
N ASN A 47 -5.87 5.92 -18.79
CA ASN A 47 -5.86 4.91 -19.84
C ASN A 47 -4.80 5.30 -20.87
N PRO A 48 -3.87 4.39 -21.28
CA PRO A 48 -2.87 4.69 -22.30
C PRO A 48 -3.47 5.03 -23.68
N THR A 49 -4.78 4.76 -23.87
CA THR A 49 -5.54 5.07 -25.08
C THR A 49 -6.24 6.42 -25.04
N ASP A 50 -6.34 7.05 -23.86
CA ASP A 50 -6.87 8.41 -23.73
C ASP A 50 -5.72 9.41 -23.92
N ALA A 51 -5.29 9.61 -25.18
CA ALA A 51 -4.64 10.83 -25.60
C ALA A 51 -5.70 11.96 -25.51
N THR A 52 -6.09 12.31 -24.30
CA THR A 52 -7.08 13.32 -24.03
C THR A 52 -6.49 14.71 -24.30
N ALA A 53 -7.35 15.55 -24.81
CA ALA A 53 -7.11 16.96 -25.07
C ALA A 53 -6.44 17.63 -23.86
N ALA A 54 -5.65 18.69 -24.10
CA ALA A 54 -4.88 19.46 -23.12
C ALA A 54 -5.69 20.09 -21.95
N GLY A 55 -6.85 19.51 -21.61
CA GLY A 55 -7.80 19.95 -20.59
C GLY A 55 -8.03 19.01 -19.40
N ASP A 56 -7.49 17.78 -19.42
CA ASP A 56 -7.88 16.72 -18.48
C ASP A 56 -6.96 16.51 -17.26
N ASP A 57 -6.09 17.45 -16.93
CA ASP A 57 -5.29 17.41 -15.70
C ASP A 57 -5.99 18.25 -14.62
N PRO A 58 -6.85 17.65 -13.76
CA PRO A 58 -7.69 18.40 -12.82
C PRO A 58 -6.89 19.17 -11.76
N LEU A 59 -5.64 18.78 -11.54
CA LEU A 59 -4.72 19.44 -10.61
C LEU A 59 -3.63 20.24 -11.31
N ARG A 60 -3.78 20.59 -12.58
CA ARG A 60 -2.81 21.44 -13.28
C ARG A 60 -2.61 22.77 -12.53
N GLY A 61 -1.34 23.11 -12.27
CA GLY A 61 -0.96 24.31 -11.51
C GLY A 61 -1.10 24.17 -10.00
N THR A 62 -1.53 23.00 -9.50
CA THR A 62 -1.52 22.72 -8.06
C THR A 62 -0.12 22.23 -7.65
N ARG A 63 0.48 22.89 -6.66
CA ARG A 63 1.81 22.59 -6.16
C ARG A 63 1.74 21.79 -4.86
N VAL A 64 2.39 20.63 -4.84
CA VAL A 64 2.44 19.72 -3.70
C VAL A 64 3.87 19.64 -3.20
N VAL A 65 4.06 19.84 -1.90
CA VAL A 65 5.31 19.54 -1.20
C VAL A 65 5.07 18.30 -0.34
N SER A 66 5.85 17.24 -0.54
CA SER A 66 5.77 16.02 0.26
C SER A 66 7.04 15.81 1.05
N LEU A 67 6.95 15.86 2.38
CA LEU A 67 8.01 15.46 3.32
C LEU A 67 7.85 14.01 3.76
N ALA A 68 6.83 13.33 3.22
CA ALA A 68 6.49 11.97 3.61
C ALA A 68 7.35 10.95 2.86
N ILE A 69 7.91 10.01 3.60
CA ILE A 69 8.76 8.91 3.13
C ILE A 69 8.09 7.56 3.38
N ASN A 70 8.77 6.47 3.02
CA ASN A 70 8.34 5.08 3.08
C ASN A 70 7.25 4.77 2.03
N VAL A 71 6.01 4.39 2.42
CA VAL A 71 4.98 3.95 1.48
C VAL A 71 3.79 4.90 1.40
N PRO A 72 3.10 5.25 2.49
CA PRO A 72 1.81 5.94 2.38
C PRO A 72 1.94 7.34 1.77
N GLY A 73 3.01 8.08 2.10
CA GLY A 73 3.26 9.40 1.52
C GLY A 73 3.58 9.35 0.03
N PRO A 74 4.55 8.57 -0.43
CA PRO A 74 4.81 8.36 -1.86
C PRO A 74 3.59 7.88 -2.65
N VAL A 75 2.75 6.99 -2.11
CA VAL A 75 1.48 6.59 -2.75
C VAL A 75 0.53 7.78 -2.93
N ALA A 76 0.37 8.61 -1.89
CA ALA A 76 -0.45 9.82 -1.97
C ALA A 76 0.09 10.82 -2.99
N ALA A 77 1.39 11.08 -2.95
CA ALA A 77 2.08 11.99 -3.86
C ALA A 77 1.97 11.55 -5.33
N ALA A 78 2.18 10.25 -5.59
CA ALA A 78 2.06 9.67 -6.93
C ALA A 78 0.64 9.80 -7.49
N ARG A 79 -0.41 9.63 -6.66
CA ARG A 79 -1.79 9.82 -7.08
C ARG A 79 -2.11 11.27 -7.44
N LEU A 80 -1.60 12.23 -6.67
CA LEU A 80 -1.78 13.65 -6.99
C LEU A 80 -1.00 14.04 -8.26
N ALA A 81 0.22 13.53 -8.44
CA ALA A 81 0.99 13.71 -9.67
C ALA A 81 0.27 13.14 -10.90
N ALA A 82 -0.34 11.96 -10.78
CA ALA A 82 -1.13 11.34 -11.84
C ALA A 82 -2.37 12.16 -12.24
N LEU A 83 -2.86 13.03 -11.36
CA LEU A 83 -3.93 14.00 -11.62
C LEU A 83 -3.42 15.36 -12.15
N GLY A 84 -2.12 15.49 -12.41
CA GLY A 84 -1.51 16.69 -13.00
C GLY A 84 -0.93 17.68 -12.00
N ALA A 85 -0.83 17.35 -10.71
CA ALA A 85 -0.17 18.20 -9.73
C ALA A 85 1.37 18.24 -9.93
N GLU A 86 1.97 19.39 -9.65
CA GLU A 86 3.42 19.59 -9.61
C GLU A 86 3.94 19.16 -8.24
N VAL A 87 4.49 17.96 -8.14
CA VAL A 87 4.94 17.40 -6.85
C VAL A 87 6.44 17.60 -6.66
N THR A 88 6.81 18.22 -5.53
CA THR A 88 8.18 18.25 -5.02
C THR A 88 8.25 17.33 -3.80
N LYS A 89 8.96 16.21 -3.94
CA LYS A 89 9.27 15.29 -2.84
C LYS A 89 10.56 15.73 -2.18
N VAL A 90 10.51 16.03 -0.90
CA VAL A 90 11.67 16.42 -0.09
C VAL A 90 12.07 15.25 0.81
N GLU A 91 13.28 14.77 0.64
CA GLU A 91 13.86 13.68 1.41
C GLU A 91 14.93 14.19 2.40
N PRO A 92 15.09 13.52 3.56
CA PRO A 92 16.19 13.79 4.44
C PRO A 92 17.52 13.36 3.79
N PRO A 93 18.69 13.77 4.30
CA PRO A 93 20.01 13.34 3.81
C PRO A 93 20.20 11.81 3.78
N ALA A 94 19.48 11.08 4.63
CA ALA A 94 19.49 9.61 4.62
C ALA A 94 18.67 8.99 3.48
N GLY A 95 17.90 9.80 2.73
CA GLY A 95 17.01 9.34 1.67
C GLY A 95 15.72 8.70 2.18
N ASP A 96 14.99 8.09 1.27
CA ASP A 96 13.81 7.29 1.55
C ASP A 96 14.19 5.80 1.63
N PHE A 97 13.75 5.12 2.70
CA PHE A 97 13.97 3.68 2.89
C PHE A 97 13.51 2.87 1.67
N LEU A 98 12.42 3.27 1.04
CA LEU A 98 11.85 2.56 -0.11
C LEU A 98 12.81 2.52 -1.31
N ALA A 99 13.65 3.55 -1.47
CA ALA A 99 14.66 3.59 -2.55
C ALA A 99 15.68 2.44 -2.44
N GLY A 100 16.00 2.00 -1.22
CA GLY A 100 16.88 0.85 -0.99
C GLY A 100 16.15 -0.49 -0.96
N ALA A 101 14.95 -0.54 -0.39
CA ALA A 101 14.21 -1.78 -0.18
C ALA A 101 13.47 -2.27 -1.44
N ALA A 102 12.95 -1.35 -2.26
CA ALA A 102 12.19 -1.65 -3.48
C ALA A 102 12.44 -0.56 -4.55
N PRO A 103 13.65 -0.48 -5.13
CA PRO A 103 14.06 0.64 -5.99
C PRO A 103 13.15 0.84 -7.21
N VAL A 104 12.72 -0.23 -7.86
CA VAL A 104 11.82 -0.14 -9.02
C VAL A 104 10.48 0.49 -8.63
N TRP A 105 9.92 0.08 -7.50
CA TRP A 105 8.65 0.64 -7.03
C TRP A 105 8.81 2.09 -6.54
N TYR A 106 9.95 2.42 -5.93
CA TYR A 106 10.27 3.79 -5.58
C TYR A 106 10.31 4.70 -6.82
N GLU A 107 10.97 4.26 -7.90
CA GLU A 107 11.03 5.00 -9.16
C GLU A 107 9.64 5.17 -9.80
N GLU A 108 8.81 4.12 -9.79
CA GLU A 108 7.42 4.18 -10.25
C GLU A 108 6.61 5.21 -9.46
N LEU A 109 6.72 5.22 -8.11
CA LEU A 109 6.02 6.18 -7.25
C LEU A 109 6.53 7.61 -7.42
N ALA A 110 7.81 7.80 -7.72
CA ALA A 110 8.43 9.11 -7.92
C ALA A 110 8.28 9.65 -9.35
N LEU A 111 7.66 8.88 -10.25
CA LEU A 111 7.55 9.25 -11.66
C LEU A 111 6.83 10.61 -11.82
N GLY A 112 7.48 11.53 -12.56
CA GLY A 112 6.96 12.87 -12.82
C GLY A 112 7.06 13.84 -11.62
N GLN A 113 7.73 13.46 -10.54
CA GLN A 113 7.97 14.29 -9.38
C GLN A 113 9.40 14.87 -9.39
N ARG A 114 9.56 16.03 -8.78
CA ARG A 114 10.88 16.59 -8.44
C ARG A 114 11.30 16.06 -7.09
N VAL A 115 12.37 15.24 -7.02
CA VAL A 115 12.94 14.77 -5.75
C VAL A 115 14.09 15.68 -5.34
N MET A 116 14.10 16.13 -4.09
CA MET A 116 15.13 17.00 -3.50
C MET A 116 15.57 16.45 -2.15
N THR A 117 16.84 16.57 -1.85
CA THR A 117 17.37 16.23 -0.52
C THR A 117 17.60 17.51 0.27
N ILE A 118 16.90 17.67 1.41
CA ILE A 118 17.01 18.84 2.27
C ILE A 118 17.22 18.40 3.72
N ASP A 119 18.29 18.90 4.35
CA ASP A 119 18.49 18.72 5.79
C ASP A 119 17.66 19.75 6.58
N LEU A 120 16.46 19.35 7.00
CA LEU A 120 15.54 20.18 7.78
C LEU A 120 16.05 20.52 9.20
N LYS A 121 17.15 19.92 9.65
CA LYS A 121 17.81 20.29 10.93
C LYS A 121 18.71 21.51 10.76
N SER A 122 19.14 21.81 9.55
CA SER A 122 19.96 23.00 9.24
C SER A 122 19.09 24.24 9.05
N VAL A 123 19.66 25.43 9.33
CA VAL A 123 19.01 26.71 9.10
C VAL A 123 18.72 26.93 7.61
N ALA A 124 19.69 26.58 6.75
CA ALA A 124 19.55 26.70 5.31
C ALA A 124 18.43 25.81 4.76
N GLY A 125 18.38 24.52 5.19
CA GLY A 125 17.34 23.59 4.75
C GLY A 125 15.94 24.01 5.20
N ARG A 126 15.80 24.63 6.39
CA ARG A 126 14.51 25.20 6.82
C ARG A 126 14.10 26.39 5.96
N ALA A 127 15.02 27.28 5.64
CA ALA A 127 14.73 28.41 4.76
C ALA A 127 14.34 27.94 3.34
N GLU A 128 14.97 26.88 2.83
CA GLU A 128 14.62 26.28 1.54
C GLU A 128 13.23 25.67 1.59
N LEU A 129 12.86 24.93 2.65
CA LEU A 129 11.52 24.39 2.83
C LEU A 129 10.49 25.51 2.94
N ASP A 130 10.75 26.57 3.70
CA ASP A 130 9.86 27.71 3.85
C ASP A 130 9.54 28.35 2.49
N ALA A 131 10.54 28.54 1.63
CA ALA A 131 10.35 29.04 0.27
C ALA A 131 9.50 28.11 -0.61
N LEU A 132 9.58 26.80 -0.43
CA LEU A 132 8.70 25.85 -1.09
C LEU A 132 7.26 25.96 -0.58
N LEU A 133 7.07 26.07 0.75
CA LEU A 133 5.75 26.13 1.37
C LEU A 133 5.01 27.44 1.07
N GLU A 134 5.71 28.55 0.85
CA GLU A 134 5.10 29.82 0.42
C GLU A 134 4.36 29.70 -0.91
N GLN A 135 4.78 28.76 -1.77
CA GLN A 135 4.20 28.54 -3.08
C GLN A 135 3.34 27.28 -3.16
N ALA A 136 3.29 26.48 -2.09
CA ALA A 136 2.59 25.22 -2.08
C ALA A 136 1.09 25.37 -1.84
N ASP A 137 0.32 24.52 -2.49
CA ASP A 137 -1.10 24.34 -2.26
C ASP A 137 -1.38 23.24 -1.25
N ILE A 138 -0.56 22.19 -1.29
CA ILE A 138 -0.67 20.99 -0.45
C ILE A 138 0.68 20.69 0.19
N LEU A 139 0.65 20.35 1.47
CA LEU A 139 1.76 19.75 2.22
C LEU A 139 1.35 18.35 2.68
N ILE A 140 2.20 17.34 2.42
CA ILE A 140 2.03 15.97 2.93
C ILE A 140 3.17 15.68 3.90
N VAL A 141 2.84 15.28 5.12
CA VAL A 141 3.82 14.88 6.13
C VAL A 141 3.46 13.49 6.68
N SER A 142 4.48 12.69 7.06
CA SER A 142 4.31 11.38 7.71
C SER A 142 5.17 11.22 8.97
N SER A 143 5.80 12.28 9.42
CA SER A 143 6.54 12.29 10.67
C SER A 143 5.60 12.40 11.86
N ARG A 144 6.00 11.79 12.99
CA ARG A 144 5.24 11.91 14.26
C ARG A 144 5.08 13.38 14.68
N PRO A 145 3.96 13.76 15.31
CA PRO A 145 3.72 15.14 15.75
C PRO A 145 4.86 15.72 16.59
N SER A 146 5.44 14.94 17.49
CA SER A 146 6.61 15.37 18.29
C SER A 146 7.85 15.66 17.43
N ALA A 147 8.04 14.96 16.32
CA ALA A 147 9.13 15.24 15.38
C ALA A 147 8.84 16.48 14.54
N LEU A 148 7.59 16.68 14.08
CA LEU A 148 7.18 17.89 13.37
C LEU A 148 7.33 19.13 14.26
N ALA A 149 6.96 19.05 15.54
CA ALA A 149 7.10 20.15 16.50
C ALA A 149 8.58 20.59 16.65
N ARG A 150 9.53 19.63 16.71
CA ARG A 150 10.96 19.95 16.73
C ARG A 150 11.46 20.68 15.49
N LEU A 151 10.74 20.53 14.36
CA LEU A 151 11.05 21.20 13.09
C LEU A 151 10.27 22.49 12.90
N GLY A 152 9.36 22.87 13.84
CA GLY A 152 8.47 24.02 13.69
C GLY A 152 7.38 23.79 12.63
N LEU A 153 7.04 22.55 12.38
CA LEU A 153 6.02 22.10 11.40
C LEU A 153 4.76 21.55 12.07
N GLU A 154 4.57 21.84 13.36
CA GLU A 154 3.31 21.48 14.05
C GLU A 154 2.12 22.28 13.49
N ARG A 155 0.93 21.70 13.62
CA ARG A 155 -0.31 22.23 13.04
C ARG A 155 -0.51 23.73 13.30
N ALA A 156 -0.33 24.18 14.55
CA ALA A 156 -0.59 25.58 14.91
C ALA A 156 0.34 26.54 14.13
N THR A 157 1.62 26.23 14.06
CA THR A 157 2.62 27.03 13.35
C THR A 157 2.39 27.03 11.85
N VAL A 158 2.16 25.87 11.24
CA VAL A 158 1.93 25.76 9.78
C VAL A 158 0.66 26.52 9.38
N CYS A 159 -0.46 26.33 10.10
CA CYS A 159 -1.70 27.01 9.80
C CYS A 159 -1.61 28.55 9.98
N ALA A 160 -0.83 29.01 10.96
CA ALA A 160 -0.63 30.45 11.18
C ALA A 160 0.26 31.09 10.10
N ARG A 161 1.34 30.41 9.70
CA ARG A 161 2.28 30.94 8.69
C ARG A 161 1.75 30.81 7.26
N HIS A 162 1.02 29.75 6.97
CA HIS A 162 0.52 29.40 5.64
C HIS A 162 -1.00 29.15 5.66
N PRO A 163 -1.84 30.18 5.87
CA PRO A 163 -3.28 30.01 6.12
C PRO A 163 -4.05 29.42 4.93
N ARG A 164 -3.45 29.41 3.74
CA ARG A 164 -4.06 28.81 2.54
C ARG A 164 -3.55 27.39 2.25
N LEU A 165 -2.53 26.90 2.97
CA LEU A 165 -1.94 25.60 2.75
C LEU A 165 -2.88 24.50 3.24
N CYS A 166 -3.11 23.51 2.39
CA CYS A 166 -3.84 22.29 2.71
C CYS A 166 -2.86 21.23 3.20
N THR A 167 -2.89 20.88 4.48
CA THR A 167 -1.92 19.95 5.04
C THR A 167 -2.57 18.59 5.35
N VAL A 168 -1.97 17.51 4.87
CA VAL A 168 -2.32 16.14 5.22
C VAL A 168 -1.20 15.55 6.07
N SER A 169 -1.53 15.15 7.28
CA SER A 169 -0.64 14.50 8.23
C SER A 169 -0.98 13.01 8.31
N ILE A 170 -0.10 12.16 7.77
CA ILE A 170 -0.26 10.72 7.86
C ILE A 170 0.36 10.28 9.19
N VAL A 171 -0.45 9.66 10.05
CA VAL A 171 -0.08 9.25 11.40
C VAL A 171 -0.36 7.76 11.61
N GLY A 172 0.29 7.13 12.58
CA GLY A 172 0.02 5.72 12.91
C GLY A 172 -1.37 5.53 13.50
N HIS A 173 -1.64 6.25 14.58
CA HIS A 173 -2.93 6.29 15.27
C HIS A 173 -3.47 7.73 15.25
N PRO A 174 -4.79 7.94 15.35
CA PRO A 174 -5.35 9.28 15.47
C PRO A 174 -4.96 9.93 16.81
N SER A 175 -4.98 11.26 16.85
CA SER A 175 -4.77 11.99 18.12
C SER A 175 -5.74 11.53 19.21
N PRO A 176 -5.30 11.35 20.50
CA PRO A 176 -4.00 11.81 21.03
C PRO A 176 -2.83 10.83 20.84
N ASP A 177 -3.06 9.63 20.30
CA ASP A 177 -2.07 8.53 20.24
C ASP A 177 -1.16 8.58 19.01
N SER A 178 -1.13 9.71 18.29
CA SER A 178 -0.40 9.85 17.03
C SER A 178 1.13 9.77 17.12
N ASP A 179 1.68 9.85 18.34
CA ASP A 179 3.10 9.60 18.62
C ASP A 179 3.44 8.13 18.94
N VAL A 180 2.44 7.25 19.07
CA VAL A 180 2.67 5.82 19.31
C VAL A 180 3.41 5.20 18.12
N PRO A 181 4.51 4.45 18.37
CA PRO A 181 5.26 3.82 17.29
C PRO A 181 4.48 2.68 16.66
N GLY A 182 4.55 2.56 15.35
CA GLY A 182 3.95 1.46 14.60
C GLY A 182 4.39 1.47 13.15
N HIS A 183 4.10 0.38 12.49
CA HIS A 183 4.28 0.17 11.04
C HIS A 183 3.11 -0.65 10.52
N ASP A 184 2.98 -0.74 9.21
CA ASP A 184 1.90 -1.42 8.51
C ASP A 184 1.46 -2.74 9.16
N LEU A 185 2.43 -3.63 9.46
CA LEU A 185 2.15 -4.92 10.10
C LEU A 185 1.42 -4.80 11.45
N THR A 186 1.81 -3.82 12.28
CA THR A 186 1.20 -3.63 13.60
C THR A 186 -0.23 -3.10 13.48
N TYR A 187 -0.49 -2.18 12.56
CA TYR A 187 -1.83 -1.66 12.29
C TYR A 187 -2.75 -2.72 11.69
N GLN A 188 -2.23 -3.56 10.79
CA GLN A 188 -2.97 -4.71 10.28
C GLN A 188 -3.30 -5.72 11.39
N ALA A 189 -2.34 -5.97 12.30
CA ALA A 189 -2.55 -6.88 13.43
C ALA A 189 -3.63 -6.36 14.39
N GLU A 190 -3.59 -5.08 14.75
CA GLU A 190 -4.63 -4.43 15.56
C GLU A 190 -6.00 -4.49 14.89
N ALA A 191 -6.07 -4.31 13.58
CA ALA A 191 -7.30 -4.46 12.81
C ALA A 191 -7.71 -5.92 12.58
N GLY A 192 -6.90 -6.91 13.00
CA GLY A 192 -7.16 -8.34 12.81
C GLY A 192 -7.09 -8.80 11.35
N LEU A 193 -6.29 -8.14 10.52
CA LEU A 193 -6.04 -8.52 9.12
C LEU A 193 -4.85 -9.48 8.98
N VAL A 194 -4.16 -9.80 10.08
CA VAL A 194 -3.00 -10.69 10.09
C VAL A 194 -3.40 -12.08 10.57
N SER A 195 -3.01 -13.10 9.82
CA SER A 195 -3.07 -14.49 10.28
C SER A 195 -1.88 -14.79 11.18
N PRO A 196 -2.06 -15.48 12.34
CA PRO A 196 -0.94 -15.90 13.18
C PRO A 196 0.10 -16.80 12.48
N GLN A 197 -0.27 -17.41 11.35
CA GLN A 197 0.55 -18.37 10.62
C GLN A 197 1.29 -17.78 9.42
N ALA A 198 0.94 -16.54 8.98
CA ALA A 198 1.52 -15.97 7.77
C ALA A 198 1.57 -14.43 7.85
N LEU A 199 2.63 -13.86 7.28
CA LEU A 199 2.68 -12.41 7.07
C LEU A 199 1.66 -12.00 6.00
N PRO A 200 1.13 -10.76 6.07
CA PRO A 200 0.29 -10.21 5.03
C PRO A 200 0.98 -10.24 3.66
N VAL A 201 0.21 -10.49 2.61
CA VAL A 201 0.74 -10.52 1.24
C VAL A 201 1.12 -9.15 0.70
N THR A 202 0.70 -8.08 1.38
CA THR A 202 1.00 -6.69 0.99
C THR A 202 0.83 -5.74 2.18
N LEU A 203 1.20 -4.48 1.97
CA LEU A 203 1.11 -3.37 2.94
C LEU A 203 -0.29 -2.72 2.86
N PHE A 204 -1.32 -3.43 3.35
CA PHE A 204 -2.71 -2.98 3.22
C PHE A 204 -2.96 -1.63 3.88
N SER A 205 -2.45 -1.42 5.10
CA SER A 205 -2.63 -0.19 5.87
C SER A 205 -1.94 1.00 5.20
N ASP A 206 -0.68 0.83 4.81
CA ASP A 206 0.12 1.89 4.18
C ASP A 206 -0.47 2.33 2.84
N VAL A 207 -0.83 1.37 1.98
CA VAL A 207 -1.40 1.68 0.66
C VAL A 207 -2.78 2.32 0.79
N ALA A 208 -3.66 1.79 1.65
CA ALA A 208 -4.98 2.36 1.86
C ALA A 208 -4.90 3.78 2.43
N ALA A 209 -4.06 4.00 3.46
CA ALA A 209 -3.85 5.33 4.02
C ALA A 209 -3.24 6.32 3.01
N GLY A 210 -2.38 5.86 2.11
CA GLY A 210 -1.87 6.69 1.01
C GLY A 210 -2.98 7.13 0.05
N ILE A 211 -3.93 6.25 -0.24
CA ILE A 211 -5.13 6.56 -1.05
C ILE A 211 -6.00 7.59 -0.31
N ASP A 212 -6.27 7.35 0.97
CA ASP A 212 -7.07 8.24 1.81
C ASP A 212 -6.40 9.62 1.98
N ALA A 213 -5.06 9.66 2.06
CA ALA A 213 -4.31 10.91 2.14
C ALA A 213 -4.46 11.75 0.85
N ALA A 214 -4.44 11.12 -0.32
CA ALA A 214 -4.73 11.83 -1.57
C ALA A 214 -6.17 12.35 -1.59
N ALA A 215 -7.15 11.55 -1.17
CA ALA A 215 -8.54 11.98 -1.06
C ALA A 215 -8.72 13.13 -0.05
N ALA A 216 -8.04 13.08 1.10
CA ALA A 216 -8.05 14.15 2.09
C ALA A 216 -7.46 15.45 1.54
N ALA A 217 -6.38 15.38 0.75
CA ALA A 217 -5.78 16.55 0.09
C ALA A 217 -6.78 17.20 -0.88
N LEU A 218 -7.44 16.40 -1.72
CA LEU A 218 -8.49 16.88 -2.63
C LEU A 218 -9.67 17.51 -1.89
N ALA A 219 -10.14 16.89 -0.80
CA ALA A 219 -11.21 17.42 0.03
C ALA A 219 -10.84 18.79 0.66
N LEU A 220 -9.58 18.94 1.11
CA LEU A 220 -9.07 20.20 1.62
C LEU A 220 -9.01 21.30 0.51
N LEU A 221 -8.58 20.96 -0.71
CA LEU A 221 -8.60 21.88 -1.85
C LEU A 221 -10.02 22.35 -2.18
N VAL A 222 -10.99 21.44 -2.20
CA VAL A 222 -12.41 21.76 -2.40
C VAL A 222 -12.92 22.63 -1.26
N GLY A 223 -12.56 22.36 -0.01
CA GLY A 223 -12.88 23.21 1.14
C GLY A 223 -12.30 24.61 0.98
N ARG A 224 -11.03 24.71 0.62
CA ARG A 224 -10.31 25.96 0.38
C ARG A 224 -10.93 26.81 -0.74
N SER A 225 -11.40 26.18 -1.81
CA SER A 225 -12.03 26.89 -2.91
C SER A 225 -13.28 27.68 -2.48
N ARG A 226 -13.94 27.23 -1.41
CA ARG A 226 -15.14 27.87 -0.84
C ARG A 226 -14.82 28.88 0.25
N SER A 227 -13.86 28.56 1.13
CA SER A 227 -13.54 29.35 2.33
C SER A 227 -12.40 30.35 2.11
N GLY A 228 -11.58 30.15 1.08
CA GLY A 228 -10.32 30.87 0.89
C GLY A 228 -9.20 30.41 1.82
N VAL A 229 -9.48 29.53 2.79
CA VAL A 229 -8.57 29.08 3.84
C VAL A 229 -8.26 27.60 3.63
N GLY A 230 -7.00 27.22 3.80
CA GLY A 230 -6.55 25.84 3.81
C GLY A 230 -7.01 25.09 5.07
N GLY A 231 -6.35 24.00 5.36
CA GLY A 231 -6.73 23.22 6.54
C GLY A 231 -5.73 22.10 6.85
N TRP A 232 -5.99 21.39 7.93
CA TRP A 232 -5.20 20.26 8.40
C TRP A 232 -6.06 19.03 8.57
N ARG A 233 -5.67 17.92 7.95
CA ARG A 233 -6.30 16.61 8.11
C ARG A 233 -5.28 15.59 8.57
N GLU A 234 -5.64 14.83 9.59
CA GLU A 234 -4.94 13.59 9.93
C GLU A 234 -5.55 12.43 9.16
N VAL A 235 -4.69 11.53 8.68
CA VAL A 235 -5.05 10.24 8.09
C VAL A 235 -4.30 9.17 8.88
N ALA A 236 -5.02 8.35 9.63
CA ALA A 236 -4.43 7.35 10.49
C ALA A 236 -4.32 5.99 9.78
N LEU A 237 -3.14 5.40 9.81
CA LEU A 237 -2.85 4.10 9.22
C LEU A 237 -3.72 2.98 9.83
N VAL A 238 -3.93 3.02 11.15
CA VAL A 238 -4.80 2.05 11.84
C VAL A 238 -6.26 2.16 11.42
N ASP A 239 -6.75 3.38 11.12
CA ASP A 239 -8.14 3.57 10.70
C ASP A 239 -8.34 3.08 9.25
N ALA A 240 -7.35 3.28 8.37
CA ALA A 240 -7.34 2.67 7.04
C ALA A 240 -7.37 1.14 7.12
N ALA A 241 -6.58 0.53 8.02
CA ALA A 241 -6.62 -0.91 8.26
C ALA A 241 -8.00 -1.37 8.78
N ARG A 242 -8.60 -0.65 9.74
CA ARG A 242 -9.95 -0.93 10.26
C ARG A 242 -11.03 -0.84 9.18
N ALA A 243 -10.93 0.15 8.29
CA ALA A 243 -11.85 0.27 7.16
C ALA A 243 -11.80 -0.96 6.25
N LEU A 244 -10.59 -1.47 5.98
CA LEU A 244 -10.41 -2.72 5.22
C LEU A 244 -10.90 -3.96 5.97
N ALA A 245 -10.87 -3.96 7.30
CA ALA A 245 -11.37 -5.05 8.14
C ALA A 245 -12.90 -5.07 8.27
N ALA A 246 -13.59 -3.97 7.95
CA ALA A 246 -15.03 -3.84 8.12
C ALA A 246 -15.87 -4.98 7.53
N PRO A 247 -15.62 -5.51 6.31
CA PRO A 247 -16.36 -6.66 5.78
C PRO A 247 -16.28 -7.90 6.68
N ARG A 248 -15.13 -8.14 7.29
CA ARG A 248 -14.95 -9.23 8.26
C ARG A 248 -15.70 -8.93 9.55
N ASP A 249 -15.61 -7.72 10.08
CA ASP A 249 -16.22 -7.35 11.36
C ASP A 249 -17.74 -7.38 11.28
N HIS A 250 -18.31 -7.09 10.11
CA HIS A 250 -19.72 -7.27 9.81
C HIS A 250 -20.11 -8.70 9.38
N GLY A 251 -19.21 -9.66 9.49
CA GLY A 251 -19.48 -11.08 9.28
C GLY A 251 -19.41 -11.57 7.83
N LEU A 252 -19.24 -10.66 6.86
CA LEU A 252 -19.29 -11.01 5.44
C LEU A 252 -18.17 -11.99 5.02
N THR A 253 -16.94 -11.73 5.47
CA THR A 253 -15.74 -12.53 5.14
C THR A 253 -15.22 -13.37 6.33
N ARG A 254 -15.98 -13.48 7.42
CA ARG A 254 -15.65 -14.43 8.51
C ARG A 254 -15.75 -15.88 8.01
N PRO A 255 -15.03 -16.82 8.62
CA PRO A 255 -15.23 -18.24 8.33
C PRO A 255 -16.71 -18.63 8.42
N GLY A 256 -17.27 -19.21 7.33
CA GLY A 256 -18.70 -19.52 7.20
C GLY A 256 -19.60 -18.35 6.78
N GLY A 257 -19.10 -17.11 6.72
CA GLY A 257 -19.79 -15.98 6.10
C GLY A 257 -19.95 -16.17 4.59
N VAL A 258 -20.87 -15.44 3.98
CA VAL A 258 -21.18 -15.60 2.53
C VAL A 258 -19.94 -15.52 1.65
N LEU A 259 -19.03 -14.58 1.93
CA LEU A 259 -17.73 -14.43 1.23
C LEU A 259 -16.56 -15.04 2.03
N GLY A 260 -16.85 -15.77 3.08
CA GLY A 260 -15.89 -16.47 3.96
C GLY A 260 -16.01 -18.00 3.90
N GLY A 261 -16.43 -18.54 2.75
CA GLY A 261 -16.59 -19.97 2.52
C GLY A 261 -18.01 -20.52 2.77
N GLY A 262 -18.97 -19.66 3.14
CA GLY A 262 -20.39 -20.06 3.32
C GLY A 262 -21.15 -20.26 2.01
N SER A 263 -20.63 -19.78 0.88
CA SER A 263 -21.23 -19.95 -0.44
C SER A 263 -20.35 -20.85 -1.33
N PRO A 264 -20.87 -21.99 -1.82
CA PRO A 264 -20.14 -22.82 -2.79
C PRO A 264 -19.84 -22.10 -4.11
N GLY A 265 -20.62 -21.08 -4.47
CA GLY A 265 -20.37 -20.23 -5.63
C GLY A 265 -19.26 -19.18 -5.42
N TYR A 266 -18.78 -19.01 -4.18
CA TYR A 266 -17.70 -18.05 -3.85
C TYR A 266 -16.60 -18.74 -3.05
N ALA A 267 -15.68 -19.36 -3.77
CA ALA A 267 -14.62 -20.14 -3.12
C ALA A 267 -13.41 -20.35 -4.05
N LEU A 268 -12.35 -20.85 -3.44
CA LEU A 268 -11.16 -21.36 -4.14
C LEU A 268 -11.27 -22.86 -4.33
N TYR A 269 -11.07 -23.32 -5.58
CA TYR A 269 -11.14 -24.73 -5.93
C TYR A 269 -9.85 -25.23 -6.57
N PRO A 270 -9.28 -26.36 -6.10
CA PRO A 270 -8.17 -27.00 -6.77
C PRO A 270 -8.58 -27.53 -8.14
N ALA A 271 -7.88 -27.12 -9.19
CA ALA A 271 -7.92 -27.68 -10.54
C ALA A 271 -6.80 -28.75 -10.67
N SER A 272 -6.64 -29.35 -11.86
CA SER A 272 -5.65 -30.41 -12.08
C SER A 272 -4.18 -29.91 -11.98
N ASP A 273 -3.94 -28.61 -12.21
CA ASP A 273 -2.59 -28.01 -12.27
C ASP A 273 -2.45 -26.69 -11.51
N GLY A 274 -3.40 -26.36 -10.64
CA GLY A 274 -3.39 -25.14 -9.87
C GLY A 274 -4.68 -24.90 -9.12
N VAL A 275 -5.03 -23.63 -8.89
CA VAL A 275 -6.23 -23.21 -8.16
C VAL A 275 -7.00 -22.18 -8.98
N VAL A 276 -8.31 -22.30 -9.01
CA VAL A 276 -9.22 -21.29 -9.56
C VAL A 276 -10.03 -20.63 -8.45
N ALA A 277 -10.27 -19.33 -8.60
CA ALA A 277 -11.21 -18.56 -7.81
C ALA A 277 -12.53 -18.48 -8.59
N ILE A 278 -13.63 -18.86 -7.95
CA ILE A 278 -14.98 -18.75 -8.50
C ILE A 278 -15.76 -17.73 -7.67
N ALA A 279 -16.46 -16.80 -8.33
CA ALA A 279 -17.26 -15.75 -7.68
C ALA A 279 -18.68 -15.67 -8.29
N ALA A 280 -19.34 -16.81 -8.40
CA ALA A 280 -20.73 -16.95 -8.89
C ALA A 280 -21.74 -16.71 -7.75
N LEU A 281 -21.85 -15.48 -7.28
CA LEU A 281 -22.71 -15.09 -6.15
C LEU A 281 -24.17 -14.87 -6.58
N GLU A 282 -24.36 -14.21 -7.70
CA GLU A 282 -25.68 -13.92 -8.22
C GLU A 282 -26.36 -15.19 -8.72
N ALA A 283 -27.68 -15.30 -8.53
CA ALA A 283 -28.44 -16.50 -8.85
C ALA A 283 -28.24 -16.98 -10.29
N HIS A 284 -28.09 -16.06 -11.23
CA HIS A 284 -27.89 -16.41 -12.65
C HIS A 284 -26.49 -16.96 -12.92
N PHE A 285 -25.43 -16.44 -12.27
CA PHE A 285 -24.08 -17.00 -12.37
C PHE A 285 -23.99 -18.37 -11.71
N LEU A 286 -24.63 -18.54 -10.55
CA LEU A 286 -24.68 -19.82 -9.86
C LEU A 286 -25.46 -20.88 -10.69
N ALA A 287 -26.57 -20.51 -11.30
CA ALA A 287 -27.33 -21.41 -12.18
C ALA A 287 -26.49 -21.83 -13.40
N ARG A 288 -25.76 -20.91 -14.04
CA ARG A 288 -24.87 -21.21 -15.15
C ARG A 288 -23.71 -22.12 -14.71
N LEU A 289 -23.13 -21.88 -13.53
CA LEU A 289 -22.07 -22.73 -12.98
C LEU A 289 -22.60 -24.16 -12.78
N VAL A 290 -23.72 -24.33 -12.08
CA VAL A 290 -24.34 -25.63 -11.81
C VAL A 290 -24.69 -26.36 -13.10
N GLY A 291 -25.31 -25.66 -14.04
CA GLY A 291 -25.71 -26.24 -15.36
C GLY A 291 -24.48 -26.60 -16.20
N GLY A 292 -23.50 -25.73 -16.28
CA GLY A 292 -22.27 -25.96 -17.06
C GLY A 292 -21.36 -27.06 -16.50
N LEU A 293 -21.39 -27.28 -15.18
CA LEU A 293 -20.72 -28.39 -14.52
C LEU A 293 -21.51 -29.70 -14.62
N GLY A 294 -22.80 -29.67 -15.03
CA GLY A 294 -23.67 -30.84 -15.09
C GLY A 294 -23.94 -31.45 -13.71
N ILE A 295 -24.03 -30.63 -12.65
CA ILE A 295 -24.33 -31.07 -11.29
C ILE A 295 -25.77 -30.75 -10.90
N ALA A 296 -26.35 -31.51 -9.97
CA ALA A 296 -27.76 -31.39 -9.64
C ALA A 296 -28.11 -30.12 -8.83
N HIS A 297 -27.18 -29.64 -8.03
CA HIS A 297 -27.33 -28.47 -7.16
C HIS A 297 -25.97 -27.87 -6.77
N SER A 298 -26.00 -26.68 -6.23
CA SER A 298 -24.80 -25.97 -5.77
C SER A 298 -24.31 -26.59 -4.44
N ASP A 299 -23.29 -27.44 -4.55
CA ASP A 299 -22.60 -28.07 -3.42
C ASP A 299 -21.08 -27.97 -3.62
N ALA A 300 -20.37 -27.62 -2.55
CA ALA A 300 -18.92 -27.37 -2.61
C ALA A 300 -18.11 -28.63 -3.00
N SER A 301 -18.53 -29.81 -2.57
CA SER A 301 -17.84 -31.06 -2.89
C SER A 301 -18.09 -31.49 -4.33
N LEU A 302 -19.30 -31.31 -4.85
CA LEU A 302 -19.61 -31.58 -6.25
C LEU A 302 -18.86 -30.63 -7.18
N ILE A 303 -18.82 -29.33 -6.85
CA ILE A 303 -18.04 -28.34 -7.60
C ILE A 303 -16.55 -28.70 -7.56
N ALA A 304 -16.01 -28.98 -6.37
CA ALA A 304 -14.59 -29.33 -6.23
C ALA A 304 -14.22 -30.60 -7.03
N ALA A 305 -15.08 -31.61 -7.07
CA ALA A 305 -14.86 -32.80 -7.87
C ALA A 305 -14.76 -32.47 -9.36
N LYS A 306 -15.68 -31.65 -9.86
CA LYS A 306 -15.68 -31.22 -11.26
C LYS A 306 -14.49 -30.33 -11.64
N ILE A 307 -14.14 -29.41 -10.77
CA ILE A 307 -13.02 -28.49 -11.05
C ILE A 307 -11.68 -29.25 -11.17
N ARG A 308 -11.48 -30.33 -10.43
CA ARG A 308 -10.27 -31.17 -10.54
C ARG A 308 -10.11 -31.89 -11.88
N GLU A 309 -11.17 -32.02 -12.66
CA GLU A 309 -11.15 -32.76 -13.93
C GLU A 309 -10.41 -32.01 -15.05
N ARG A 310 -10.22 -30.68 -14.93
CA ARG A 310 -9.61 -29.84 -15.98
C ARG A 310 -8.51 -28.95 -15.42
N ARG A 311 -7.75 -28.34 -16.34
CA ARG A 311 -6.69 -27.37 -16.06
C ARG A 311 -7.27 -25.98 -15.75
N VAL A 312 -6.46 -25.16 -15.09
CA VAL A 312 -6.82 -23.76 -14.74
C VAL A 312 -7.20 -22.94 -15.98
N ASP A 313 -6.44 -23.04 -17.07
CA ASP A 313 -6.68 -22.29 -18.30
C ASP A 313 -8.00 -22.70 -19.00
N GLU A 314 -8.35 -23.97 -18.94
CA GLU A 314 -9.64 -24.48 -19.46
C GLU A 314 -10.81 -23.93 -18.64
N TRP A 315 -10.68 -23.84 -17.31
CA TRP A 315 -11.70 -23.26 -16.45
C TRP A 315 -11.87 -21.75 -16.63
N VAL A 316 -10.79 -21.02 -16.85
CA VAL A 316 -10.84 -19.58 -17.18
C VAL A 316 -11.53 -19.37 -18.52
N THR A 317 -11.26 -20.22 -19.51
CA THR A 317 -11.94 -20.19 -20.81
C THR A 317 -13.43 -20.50 -20.66
N PHE A 318 -13.75 -21.59 -19.95
CA PHE A 318 -15.14 -21.96 -19.63
C PHE A 318 -15.90 -20.81 -18.94
N GLY A 319 -15.27 -20.13 -17.98
CA GLY A 319 -15.87 -18.98 -17.30
C GLY A 319 -16.26 -17.85 -18.29
N ARG A 320 -15.38 -17.55 -19.25
CA ARG A 320 -15.65 -16.54 -20.31
C ARG A 320 -16.76 -16.95 -21.25
N GLU A 321 -16.76 -18.21 -21.71
CA GLU A 321 -17.74 -18.75 -22.64
C GLU A 321 -19.14 -18.82 -22.05
N HIS A 322 -19.26 -19.06 -20.74
CA HIS A 322 -20.54 -19.22 -20.04
C HIS A 322 -20.93 -17.98 -19.22
N ASP A 323 -20.16 -16.88 -19.32
CA ASP A 323 -20.36 -15.66 -18.54
C ASP A 323 -20.45 -15.96 -17.03
N ILE A 324 -19.39 -16.63 -16.50
CA ILE A 324 -19.25 -16.97 -15.08
C ILE A 324 -17.94 -16.37 -14.59
N PRO A 325 -17.90 -15.64 -13.45
CA PRO A 325 -16.67 -15.10 -12.89
C PRO A 325 -15.74 -16.22 -12.37
N ILE A 326 -14.76 -16.60 -13.19
CA ILE A 326 -13.70 -17.58 -12.86
C ILE A 326 -12.35 -16.97 -13.23
N ALA A 327 -11.40 -17.03 -12.31
CA ALA A 327 -10.04 -16.56 -12.51
C ALA A 327 -9.00 -17.56 -12.00
N ALA A 328 -7.82 -17.56 -12.62
CA ALA A 328 -6.66 -18.26 -12.09
C ALA A 328 -6.16 -17.57 -10.81
N VAL A 329 -5.84 -18.36 -9.78
CA VAL A 329 -5.09 -17.84 -8.63
C VAL A 329 -3.63 -17.78 -9.01
N ALA A 330 -3.03 -16.57 -8.91
CA ALA A 330 -1.61 -16.40 -9.20
C ALA A 330 -0.78 -17.16 -8.16
N SER A 331 0.22 -17.89 -8.63
CA SER A 331 1.26 -18.41 -7.75
C SER A 331 2.16 -17.26 -7.28
N THR A 332 2.33 -17.12 -5.97
CA THR A 332 3.25 -16.15 -5.34
C THR A 332 4.70 -16.60 -5.49
#